data_4cc4a1691ea6557f98020d978e220199
#
_entry.id   4cc4a1691ea6557f98020d978e220199
#
_cell.length_a   1.000
_cell.length_b   1.000
_cell.length_c   1.000
_cell.angle_alpha   90.00
_cell.angle_beta   90.00
_cell.angle_gamma   90.00
#
_symmetry.space_group_name_H-M   'P 1'
#
loop_
_entity.id
_entity.type
_entity.pdbx_description
1 polymer ?
#
loop_
_entity_poly.entity_id
_entity_poly.type
_entity_poly.pdbx_seq_one_letter_code
_entity_poly.pdbx_strand_id
1 'polypeptide(L)'
;MRVVVTGALGHIGSRLIRELAVAWPGAEIVMLDNLATERYASLYDLPATCRYEFVEGDVLTADLVGVFAGADAVVHLAALTNGARLDLRARMQEVNLDGTARVARTCAALGIGMLFPSTTSVYGVPDGVVTEDYPQVDLKPQSPYAAWKLQSEELLRSLGRQEGLRFVIVRMGTIFGPSVGMRFHTAVNQFCWHAVAGRPLEVWQTASHQFRPYLDLSDAVRAMIFMLRREQFDARVYNVLTLNATVAHVVEVLSAFVPDLEVTYVESPLMNRLSYCVDNQRFSQLGFEFSGSLERGIGDTVAMLTGSRTRHSFDRR
;
A
#
# COMPACT_ATOMS: atom_id res chain seq x y z
N MET A 1 15.42 16.27 9.90
CA MET A 1 14.71 15.41 8.94
C MET A 1 13.38 16.05 8.61
N ARG A 2 13.18 16.44 7.34
CA ARG A 2 11.88 16.90 6.81
C ARG A 2 11.40 15.88 5.77
N VAL A 3 10.26 15.24 5.98
CA VAL A 3 9.73 14.23 5.08
C VAL A 3 8.37 14.66 4.55
N VAL A 4 8.20 14.61 3.24
CA VAL A 4 6.90 14.84 2.62
C VAL A 4 6.24 13.48 2.33
N VAL A 5 4.99 13.33 2.74
CA VAL A 5 4.17 12.16 2.45
C VAL A 5 2.96 12.61 1.63
N THR A 6 2.87 12.20 0.37
CA THR A 6 1.68 12.42 -0.44
C THR A 6 0.69 11.27 -0.27
N GLY A 7 -0.62 11.53 -0.25
CA GLY A 7 -1.61 10.53 0.14
C GLY A 7 -1.50 10.16 1.62
N ALA A 8 -1.11 11.12 2.43
CA ALA A 8 -0.73 10.95 3.83
C ALA A 8 -1.88 10.44 4.72
N LEU A 9 -3.11 10.73 4.38
CA LEU A 9 -4.29 10.34 5.17
C LEU A 9 -4.82 8.95 4.78
N GLY A 10 -4.27 8.34 3.73
CA GLY A 10 -4.62 7.00 3.28
C GLY A 10 -4.25 5.89 4.27
N HIS A 11 -4.59 4.64 3.92
CA HIS A 11 -4.34 3.46 4.75
C HIS A 11 -2.88 3.31 5.20
N ILE A 12 -1.93 3.40 4.25
CA ILE A 12 -0.50 3.32 4.57
C ILE A 12 -0.03 4.63 5.19
N GLY A 13 -0.39 5.77 4.58
CA GLY A 13 0.07 7.09 4.98
C GLY A 13 -0.27 7.43 6.42
N SER A 14 -1.50 7.16 6.87
CA SER A 14 -1.93 7.44 8.25
C SER A 14 -1.15 6.68 9.31
N ARG A 15 -0.63 5.49 8.99
CA ARG A 15 0.28 4.75 9.85
C ARG A 15 1.71 5.30 9.74
N LEU A 16 2.17 5.55 8.51
CA LEU A 16 3.52 6.04 8.25
C LEU A 16 3.82 7.36 8.98
N ILE A 17 2.91 8.34 8.89
CA ILE A 17 3.12 9.66 9.54
C ILE A 17 3.28 9.55 11.06
N ARG A 18 2.69 8.55 11.70
CA ARG A 18 2.84 8.27 13.13
C ARG A 18 4.15 7.56 13.46
N GLU A 19 4.51 6.57 12.67
CA GLU A 19 5.75 5.81 12.88
C GLU A 19 7.00 6.63 12.52
N LEU A 20 6.89 7.59 11.59
CA LEU A 20 7.96 8.56 11.32
C LEU A 20 8.30 9.38 12.57
N ALA A 21 7.30 9.74 13.36
CA ALA A 21 7.50 10.48 14.62
C ALA A 21 8.20 9.64 15.70
N VAL A 22 8.01 8.35 15.68
CA VAL A 22 8.75 7.41 16.56
C VAL A 22 10.17 7.21 16.03
N ALA A 23 10.34 7.13 14.71
CA ALA A 23 11.65 6.89 14.09
C ALA A 23 12.59 8.09 14.19
N TRP A 24 12.06 9.30 14.12
CA TRP A 24 12.80 10.58 14.17
C TRP A 24 12.06 11.62 15.03
N PRO A 25 12.18 11.55 16.36
CA PRO A 25 11.67 12.61 17.23
C PRO A 25 12.24 13.98 16.83
N GLY A 26 11.39 14.98 16.72
CA GLY A 26 11.73 16.32 16.26
C GLY A 26 11.72 16.51 14.74
N ALA A 27 11.39 15.48 13.95
CA ALA A 27 11.24 15.64 12.52
C ALA A 27 10.06 16.57 12.15
N GLU A 28 10.10 17.08 10.93
CA GLU A 28 9.00 17.79 10.31
C GLU A 28 8.36 16.90 9.27
N ILE A 29 7.07 16.63 9.40
CA ILE A 29 6.30 15.74 8.56
C ILE A 29 5.26 16.56 7.79
N VAL A 30 5.47 16.73 6.49
CA VAL A 30 4.54 17.43 5.61
C VAL A 30 3.59 16.41 5.00
N MET A 31 2.31 16.60 5.22
CA MET A 31 1.23 15.70 4.80
C MET A 31 0.46 16.36 3.65
N LEU A 32 0.65 15.88 2.42
CA LEU A 32 -0.12 16.33 1.25
C LEU A 32 -1.22 15.31 0.94
N ASP A 33 -2.48 15.72 1.01
CA ASP A 33 -3.64 14.90 0.67
C ASP A 33 -4.77 15.78 0.16
N ASN A 34 -5.56 15.30 -0.82
CA ASN A 34 -6.67 16.03 -1.38
C ASN A 34 -8.03 15.72 -0.72
N LEU A 35 -8.02 14.93 0.36
CA LEU A 35 -9.22 14.51 1.11
C LEU A 35 -10.32 13.83 0.26
N ALA A 36 -9.99 13.34 -0.94
CA ALA A 36 -10.96 12.69 -1.82
C ALA A 36 -11.65 11.46 -1.19
N THR A 37 -11.09 10.94 -0.12
CA THR A 37 -11.65 9.81 0.66
C THR A 37 -12.08 10.21 2.07
N GLU A 38 -12.13 11.52 2.37
CA GLU A 38 -12.66 12.10 3.63
C GLU A 38 -12.09 11.48 4.91
N ARG A 39 -10.80 11.09 4.92
CA ARG A 39 -10.16 10.43 6.07
C ARG A 39 -9.60 11.42 7.08
N TYR A 40 -10.41 12.39 7.50
CA TYR A 40 -10.03 13.42 8.48
C TYR A 40 -9.51 12.83 9.80
N ALA A 41 -10.01 11.66 10.22
CA ALA A 41 -9.55 10.98 11.42
C ALA A 41 -8.05 10.67 11.41
N SER A 42 -7.42 10.62 10.24
CA SER A 42 -5.97 10.43 10.12
C SER A 42 -5.16 11.61 10.66
N LEU A 43 -5.76 12.78 10.84
CA LEU A 43 -5.16 13.97 11.45
C LEU A 43 -5.30 14.00 12.98
N TYR A 44 -6.09 13.08 13.57
CA TYR A 44 -6.33 13.10 15.02
C TYR A 44 -5.21 12.36 15.74
N ASP A 45 -4.94 12.78 16.99
CA ASP A 45 -4.01 12.12 17.91
C ASP A 45 -2.62 11.84 17.27
N LEU A 46 -2.11 12.82 16.52
CA LEU A 46 -0.74 12.75 16.00
C LEU A 46 0.27 12.86 17.14
N PRO A 47 1.36 12.04 17.14
CA PRO A 47 2.38 12.11 18.20
C PRO A 47 2.99 13.50 18.33
N ALA A 48 2.98 14.07 19.54
CA ALA A 48 3.49 15.41 19.80
C ALA A 48 5.02 15.55 19.70
N THR A 49 5.73 14.45 19.40
CA THR A 49 7.20 14.40 19.26
C THR A 49 7.71 15.02 17.97
N CYS A 50 6.84 15.31 16.99
CA CYS A 50 7.18 15.90 15.70
C CYS A 50 6.36 17.15 15.40
N ARG A 51 6.80 17.89 14.39
CA ARG A 51 6.01 18.97 13.78
C ARG A 51 5.29 18.42 12.56
N TYR A 52 4.01 18.70 12.47
CA TYR A 52 3.15 18.27 11.35
C TYR A 52 2.65 19.50 10.60
N GLU A 53 2.78 19.46 9.29
CA GLU A 53 2.17 20.41 8.38
C GLU A 53 1.21 19.67 7.47
N PHE A 54 -0.08 20.03 7.52
CA PHE A 54 -1.05 19.47 6.60
C PHE A 54 -1.31 20.44 5.46
N VAL A 55 -1.12 19.96 4.24
CA VAL A 55 -1.41 20.67 3.00
C VAL A 55 -2.56 19.96 2.30
N GLU A 56 -3.74 20.58 2.29
CA GLU A 56 -4.85 20.11 1.49
C GLU A 56 -4.59 20.44 0.02
N GLY A 57 -4.37 19.42 -0.81
CA GLY A 57 -4.02 19.62 -2.21
C GLY A 57 -3.93 18.34 -3.00
N ASP A 58 -4.23 18.46 -4.30
CA ASP A 58 -4.10 17.36 -5.27
C ASP A 58 -2.71 17.43 -5.91
N VAL A 59 -2.02 16.28 -6.00
CA VAL A 59 -0.69 16.18 -6.65
C VAL A 59 -0.71 16.65 -8.11
N LEU A 60 -1.87 16.70 -8.74
CA LEU A 60 -2.05 17.21 -10.11
C LEU A 60 -2.05 18.74 -10.20
N THR A 61 -2.38 19.45 -9.13
CA THR A 61 -2.60 20.90 -9.19
C THR A 61 -1.84 21.69 -8.13
N ALA A 62 -1.45 21.06 -7.02
CA ALA A 62 -0.73 21.72 -5.94
C ALA A 62 0.62 22.33 -6.41
N ASP A 63 1.08 23.36 -5.70
CA ASP A 63 2.45 23.89 -5.81
C ASP A 63 3.43 22.90 -5.12
N LEU A 64 3.83 21.86 -5.86
CA LEU A 64 4.72 20.85 -5.34
C LEU A 64 6.12 21.42 -5.02
N VAL A 65 6.56 22.47 -5.71
CA VAL A 65 7.87 23.08 -5.45
C VAL A 65 7.87 23.73 -4.07
N GLY A 66 6.83 24.50 -3.75
CA GLY A 66 6.68 25.11 -2.43
C GLY A 66 6.51 24.08 -1.31
N VAL A 67 5.67 23.04 -1.54
CA VAL A 67 5.41 21.97 -0.56
C VAL A 67 6.66 21.13 -0.28
N PHE A 68 7.50 20.85 -1.29
CA PHE A 68 8.69 19.99 -1.15
C PHE A 68 9.95 20.76 -0.77
N ALA A 69 9.92 22.09 -0.75
CA ALA A 69 11.07 22.89 -0.43
C ALA A 69 11.72 22.47 0.90
N GLY A 70 13.02 22.18 0.86
CA GLY A 70 13.81 21.78 2.04
C GLY A 70 13.51 20.36 2.56
N ALA A 71 12.77 19.53 1.84
CA ALA A 71 12.56 18.14 2.22
C ALA A 71 13.80 17.27 1.97
N ASP A 72 14.08 16.34 2.88
CA ASP A 72 15.12 15.33 2.72
C ASP A 72 14.64 14.18 1.82
N ALA A 73 13.35 13.86 1.90
CA ALA A 73 12.76 12.80 1.10
C ALA A 73 11.25 12.99 0.88
N VAL A 74 10.75 12.40 -0.22
CA VAL A 74 9.32 12.29 -0.53
C VAL A 74 8.91 10.82 -0.56
N VAL A 75 7.87 10.47 0.20
CA VAL A 75 7.18 9.17 0.09
C VAL A 75 5.87 9.37 -0.68
N HIS A 76 5.80 8.83 -1.89
CA HIS A 76 4.68 9.08 -2.79
C HIS A 76 3.60 8.00 -2.68
N LEU A 77 2.62 8.21 -1.77
CA LEU A 77 1.49 7.28 -1.55
C LEU A 77 0.19 7.72 -2.24
N ALA A 78 0.13 8.95 -2.76
CA ALA A 78 -1.06 9.43 -3.46
C ALA A 78 -1.34 8.55 -4.70
N ALA A 79 -2.48 7.85 -4.67
CA ALA A 79 -2.89 6.96 -5.75
C ALA A 79 -4.37 6.59 -5.61
N LEU A 80 -5.06 6.43 -6.74
CA LEU A 80 -6.35 5.77 -6.80
C LEU A 80 -6.13 4.27 -7.00
N THR A 81 -6.64 3.46 -6.08
CA THR A 81 -6.31 2.02 -5.99
C THR A 81 -7.49 1.08 -6.22
N ASN A 82 -8.72 1.60 -6.36
CA ASN A 82 -9.90 0.77 -6.59
C ASN A 82 -10.06 0.45 -8.09
N GLY A 83 -9.31 -0.53 -8.58
CA GLY A 83 -9.31 -0.95 -9.99
C GLY A 83 -10.62 -1.58 -10.48
N ALA A 84 -11.58 -1.88 -9.59
CA ALA A 84 -12.90 -2.40 -9.98
C ALA A 84 -13.84 -1.31 -10.52
N ARG A 85 -13.54 -0.04 -10.27
CA ARG A 85 -14.33 1.11 -10.72
C ARG A 85 -13.91 1.53 -12.13
N LEU A 86 -14.53 0.96 -13.15
CA LEU A 86 -14.26 1.28 -14.57
C LEU A 86 -14.55 2.74 -14.93
N ASP A 87 -15.53 3.36 -14.26
CA ASP A 87 -15.88 4.77 -14.39
C ASP A 87 -14.74 5.72 -13.94
N LEU A 88 -13.82 5.25 -13.11
CA LEU A 88 -12.68 6.02 -12.63
C LEU A 88 -11.40 5.80 -13.45
N ARG A 89 -11.44 5.04 -14.54
CA ARG A 89 -10.22 4.62 -15.26
C ARG A 89 -9.38 5.79 -15.76
N ALA A 90 -10.02 6.80 -16.38
CA ALA A 90 -9.32 8.00 -16.84
C ALA A 90 -8.71 8.78 -15.67
N ARG A 91 -9.47 8.98 -14.59
CA ARG A 91 -8.99 9.66 -13.39
C ARG A 91 -7.86 8.91 -12.71
N MET A 92 -7.90 7.57 -12.74
CA MET A 92 -6.80 6.74 -12.23
C MET A 92 -5.51 6.94 -13.03
N GLN A 93 -5.59 7.07 -14.36
CA GLN A 93 -4.43 7.39 -15.19
C GLN A 93 -3.84 8.74 -14.80
N GLU A 94 -4.66 9.78 -14.76
CA GLU A 94 -4.24 11.13 -14.37
C GLU A 94 -3.52 11.11 -13.00
N VAL A 95 -4.15 10.56 -11.97
CA VAL A 95 -3.59 10.58 -10.62
C VAL A 95 -2.35 9.68 -10.51
N ASN A 96 -2.44 8.43 -11.03
CA ASN A 96 -1.39 7.44 -10.80
C ASN A 96 -0.19 7.59 -11.75
N LEU A 97 -0.37 8.14 -12.95
CA LEU A 97 0.73 8.34 -13.88
C LEU A 97 1.15 9.81 -13.95
N ASP A 98 0.24 10.71 -14.28
CA ASP A 98 0.60 12.12 -14.46
C ASP A 98 0.92 12.79 -13.13
N GLY A 99 0.18 12.45 -12.05
CA GLY A 99 0.51 12.87 -10.68
C GLY A 99 1.88 12.37 -10.24
N THR A 100 2.21 11.10 -10.49
CA THR A 100 3.56 10.55 -10.22
C THR A 100 4.63 11.28 -11.02
N ALA A 101 4.36 11.61 -12.30
CA ALA A 101 5.30 12.34 -13.16
C ALA A 101 5.61 13.73 -12.58
N ARG A 102 4.59 14.45 -12.10
CA ARG A 102 4.80 15.77 -11.47
C ARG A 102 5.61 15.67 -10.20
N VAL A 103 5.26 14.74 -9.31
CA VAL A 103 6.01 14.52 -8.06
C VAL A 103 7.47 14.18 -8.36
N ALA A 104 7.71 13.23 -9.28
CA ALA A 104 9.06 12.79 -9.64
C ALA A 104 9.92 13.91 -10.25
N ARG A 105 9.37 14.69 -11.18
CA ARG A 105 10.10 15.84 -11.75
C ARG A 105 10.40 16.92 -10.73
N THR A 106 9.47 17.18 -9.80
CA THR A 106 9.72 18.12 -8.70
C THR A 106 10.85 17.59 -7.79
N CYS A 107 10.85 16.31 -7.47
CA CYS A 107 11.94 15.69 -6.71
C CYS A 107 13.28 15.80 -7.45
N ALA A 108 13.32 15.54 -8.76
CA ALA A 108 14.52 15.69 -9.58
C ALA A 108 15.04 17.13 -9.57
N ALA A 109 14.16 18.10 -9.82
CA ALA A 109 14.52 19.53 -9.86
C ALA A 109 15.06 20.05 -8.52
N LEU A 110 14.58 19.52 -7.39
CA LEU A 110 15.01 19.90 -6.05
C LEU A 110 16.11 18.99 -5.47
N GLY A 111 16.53 17.95 -6.18
CA GLY A 111 17.55 17.00 -5.71
C GLY A 111 17.08 16.09 -4.55
N ILE A 112 15.77 15.94 -4.35
CA ILE A 112 15.16 15.20 -3.24
C ILE A 112 15.01 13.73 -3.61
N GLY A 113 15.30 12.81 -2.66
CA GLY A 113 15.10 11.38 -2.83
C GLY A 113 13.60 11.01 -2.81
N MET A 114 13.16 10.16 -3.76
CA MET A 114 11.77 9.70 -3.87
C MET A 114 11.65 8.21 -3.57
N LEU A 115 10.83 7.84 -2.58
CA LEU A 115 10.39 6.47 -2.37
C LEU A 115 9.03 6.27 -3.05
N PHE A 116 8.99 5.28 -3.97
CA PHE A 116 7.81 4.99 -4.77
C PHE A 116 7.25 3.59 -4.49
N PRO A 117 6.11 3.48 -3.80
CA PRO A 117 5.39 2.22 -3.68
C PRO A 117 4.73 1.80 -4.99
N SER A 118 5.22 0.70 -5.54
CA SER A 118 4.62 -0.04 -6.65
C SER A 118 3.87 -1.26 -6.12
N THR A 119 3.61 -2.25 -6.94
CA THR A 119 2.83 -3.44 -6.58
C THR A 119 3.43 -4.71 -7.18
N THR A 120 3.39 -5.82 -6.46
CA THR A 120 3.73 -7.14 -6.99
C THR A 120 2.79 -7.60 -8.11
N SER A 121 1.60 -6.99 -8.25
CA SER A 121 0.64 -7.32 -9.31
C SER A 121 1.14 -6.97 -10.72
N VAL A 122 2.29 -6.31 -10.86
CA VAL A 122 2.96 -6.08 -12.16
C VAL A 122 3.53 -7.36 -12.77
N TYR A 123 3.82 -8.38 -11.95
CA TYR A 123 4.37 -9.64 -12.42
C TYR A 123 3.38 -10.48 -13.25
N GLY A 124 2.09 -10.28 -13.05
CA GLY A 124 1.07 -11.09 -13.71
C GLY A 124 0.89 -12.45 -13.02
N VAL A 125 0.88 -13.52 -13.81
CA VAL A 125 0.76 -14.91 -13.34
C VAL A 125 1.96 -15.69 -13.85
N PRO A 126 3.13 -15.48 -13.25
CA PRO A 126 4.34 -16.21 -13.61
C PRO A 126 4.28 -17.66 -13.09
N ASP A 127 5.05 -18.53 -13.72
CA ASP A 127 5.30 -19.86 -13.19
C ASP A 127 6.33 -19.78 -12.05
N GLY A 128 5.99 -20.40 -10.88
CA GLY A 128 6.89 -20.48 -9.74
C GLY A 128 6.98 -19.20 -8.89
N VAL A 129 8.14 -18.97 -8.28
CA VAL A 129 8.45 -17.83 -7.42
C VAL A 129 9.21 -16.78 -8.22
N VAL A 130 8.72 -15.53 -8.19
CA VAL A 130 9.38 -14.43 -8.91
C VAL A 130 10.24 -13.57 -8.01
N THR A 131 11.36 -13.11 -8.59
CA THR A 131 12.27 -12.12 -8.00
C THR A 131 12.20 -10.81 -8.77
N GLU A 132 12.92 -9.79 -8.31
CA GLU A 132 13.06 -8.51 -9.01
C GLU A 132 13.81 -8.61 -10.35
N ASP A 133 14.52 -9.73 -10.57
CA ASP A 133 15.25 -10.01 -11.83
C ASP A 133 14.36 -10.61 -12.93
N TYR A 134 13.05 -10.79 -12.63
CA TYR A 134 12.08 -11.21 -13.64
C TYR A 134 12.09 -10.26 -14.84
N PRO A 135 12.20 -10.78 -16.07
CA PRO A 135 12.40 -9.94 -17.25
C PRO A 135 11.29 -8.91 -17.41
N GLN A 136 11.66 -7.66 -17.64
CA GLN A 136 10.70 -6.56 -17.78
C GLN A 136 9.71 -6.78 -18.94
N VAL A 137 10.16 -7.42 -20.02
CA VAL A 137 9.33 -7.74 -21.20
C VAL A 137 8.24 -8.76 -20.90
N ASP A 138 8.43 -9.56 -19.85
CA ASP A 138 7.48 -10.61 -19.44
C ASP A 138 6.49 -10.13 -18.35
N LEU A 139 6.65 -8.90 -17.85
CA LEU A 139 5.72 -8.32 -16.89
C LEU A 139 4.32 -8.16 -17.51
N LYS A 140 3.31 -8.75 -16.89
CA LYS A 140 1.92 -8.75 -17.35
C LYS A 140 0.98 -8.23 -16.26
N PRO A 141 0.86 -6.89 -16.12
CA PRO A 141 0.04 -6.29 -15.06
C PRO A 141 -1.37 -6.87 -15.01
N GLN A 142 -1.82 -7.29 -13.83
CA GLN A 142 -3.10 -7.97 -13.61
C GLN A 142 -4.32 -7.04 -13.64
N SER A 143 -4.09 -5.72 -13.63
CA SER A 143 -5.16 -4.73 -13.60
C SER A 143 -4.68 -3.41 -14.21
N PRO A 144 -5.60 -2.50 -14.59
CA PRO A 144 -5.24 -1.14 -14.99
C PRO A 144 -4.38 -0.42 -13.96
N TYR A 145 -4.67 -0.57 -12.66
CA TYR A 145 -3.87 -0.03 -11.58
C TYR A 145 -2.41 -0.53 -11.64
N ALA A 146 -2.20 -1.85 -11.79
CA ALA A 146 -0.87 -2.42 -11.91
C ALA A 146 -0.15 -1.96 -13.18
N ALA A 147 -0.89 -1.79 -14.29
CA ALA A 147 -0.33 -1.27 -15.53
C ALA A 147 0.21 0.16 -15.38
N TRP A 148 -0.53 1.05 -14.72
CA TRP A 148 -0.04 2.41 -14.45
C TRP A 148 1.09 2.45 -13.45
N LYS A 149 1.11 1.56 -12.45
CA LYS A 149 2.26 1.44 -11.55
C LYS A 149 3.52 1.01 -12.31
N LEU A 150 3.40 0.06 -13.24
CA LEU A 150 4.54 -0.36 -14.10
C LEU A 150 5.00 0.79 -15.00
N GLN A 151 4.09 1.52 -15.66
CA GLN A 151 4.44 2.69 -16.46
C GLN A 151 5.13 3.77 -15.62
N SER A 152 4.69 3.97 -14.37
CA SER A 152 5.35 4.88 -13.44
C SER A 152 6.77 4.41 -13.07
N GLU A 153 7.00 3.10 -12.89
CA GLU A 153 8.36 2.57 -12.69
C GLU A 153 9.28 2.89 -13.88
N GLU A 154 8.77 2.75 -15.10
CA GLU A 154 9.51 3.07 -16.34
C GLU A 154 9.81 4.57 -16.45
N LEU A 155 8.83 5.40 -16.11
CA LEU A 155 8.99 6.86 -16.04
C LEU A 155 10.09 7.25 -15.05
N LEU A 156 10.07 6.69 -13.82
CA LEU A 156 11.09 6.99 -12.80
C LEU A 156 12.48 6.61 -13.28
N ARG A 157 12.65 5.43 -13.91
CA ARG A 157 13.92 5.01 -14.51
C ARG A 157 14.38 5.98 -15.62
N SER A 158 13.46 6.48 -16.44
CA SER A 158 13.76 7.47 -17.47
C SER A 158 14.22 8.78 -16.85
N LEU A 159 13.48 9.32 -15.87
CA LEU A 159 13.84 10.55 -15.16
C LEU A 159 15.16 10.41 -14.39
N GLY A 160 15.42 9.22 -13.82
CA GLY A 160 16.72 8.94 -13.18
C GLY A 160 17.89 9.08 -14.14
N ARG A 161 17.75 8.58 -15.39
CA ARG A 161 18.81 8.69 -16.42
C ARG A 161 18.91 10.09 -17.04
N GLN A 162 17.80 10.79 -17.22
CA GLN A 162 17.74 12.05 -17.98
C GLN A 162 17.84 13.29 -17.10
N GLU A 163 17.23 13.24 -15.91
CA GLU A 163 17.08 14.38 -15.02
C GLU A 163 17.75 14.19 -13.65
N GLY A 164 18.45 13.06 -13.44
CA GLY A 164 19.17 12.79 -12.19
C GLY A 164 18.26 12.50 -10.98
N LEU A 165 17.01 12.07 -11.20
CA LEU A 165 16.10 11.70 -10.12
C LEU A 165 16.73 10.60 -9.25
N ARG A 166 16.84 10.86 -7.95
CA ARG A 166 17.19 9.86 -6.93
C ARG A 166 15.92 9.16 -6.46
N PHE A 167 15.80 7.85 -6.66
CA PHE A 167 14.59 7.14 -6.29
C PHE A 167 14.85 5.68 -5.89
N VAL A 168 13.87 5.09 -5.22
CA VAL A 168 13.77 3.66 -4.97
C VAL A 168 12.33 3.21 -5.21
N ILE A 169 12.16 2.02 -5.77
CA ILE A 169 10.86 1.40 -6.03
C ILE A 169 10.68 0.22 -5.09
N VAL A 170 9.54 0.17 -4.39
CA VAL A 170 9.16 -0.97 -3.55
C VAL A 170 7.88 -1.61 -4.12
N ARG A 171 7.99 -2.81 -4.69
CA ARG A 171 6.84 -3.61 -5.15
C ARG A 171 6.22 -4.29 -3.95
N MET A 172 5.12 -3.76 -3.48
CA MET A 172 4.44 -4.21 -2.27
C MET A 172 3.46 -5.34 -2.57
N GLY A 173 3.41 -6.32 -1.67
CA GLY A 173 2.32 -7.30 -1.59
C GLY A 173 0.99 -6.64 -1.22
N THR A 174 -0.09 -7.44 -1.19
CA THR A 174 -1.40 -6.97 -0.76
C THR A 174 -1.36 -6.58 0.71
N ILE A 175 -1.55 -5.29 0.99
CA ILE A 175 -1.49 -4.73 2.35
C ILE A 175 -2.69 -5.18 3.18
N PHE A 176 -2.43 -5.61 4.41
CA PHE A 176 -3.41 -5.91 5.44
C PHE A 176 -2.97 -5.37 6.82
N GLY A 177 -3.90 -5.30 7.76
CA GLY A 177 -3.65 -4.78 9.10
C GLY A 177 -4.29 -3.40 9.33
N PRO A 178 -4.44 -2.96 10.60
CA PRO A 178 -5.22 -1.78 10.96
C PRO A 178 -4.45 -0.46 10.82
N SER A 179 -5.18 0.59 10.48
CA SER A 179 -4.75 1.98 10.61
C SER A 179 -5.95 2.92 10.73
N VAL A 180 -5.72 4.15 11.18
CA VAL A 180 -6.80 5.16 11.28
C VAL A 180 -7.39 5.49 9.90
N GLY A 181 -6.55 5.53 8.86
CA GLY A 181 -6.98 5.71 7.46
C GLY A 181 -7.29 4.40 6.74
N MET A 182 -7.73 3.36 7.45
CA MET A 182 -7.97 2.02 6.92
C MET A 182 -8.96 1.99 5.76
N ARG A 183 -8.76 1.05 4.85
CA ARG A 183 -9.64 0.76 3.72
C ARG A 183 -10.07 -0.70 3.72
N PHE A 184 -11.29 -0.97 3.24
CA PHE A 184 -11.94 -2.27 3.30
C PHE A 184 -12.20 -2.90 1.92
N HIS A 185 -11.49 -2.48 0.87
CA HIS A 185 -11.65 -3.07 -0.46
C HIS A 185 -10.54 -4.09 -0.82
N THR A 186 -9.60 -4.34 0.09
CA THR A 186 -8.64 -5.45 -0.02
C THR A 186 -9.16 -6.66 0.76
N ALA A 187 -8.93 -7.86 0.23
CA ALA A 187 -9.55 -9.08 0.70
C ALA A 187 -9.45 -9.27 2.23
N VAL A 188 -8.25 -9.24 2.80
CA VAL A 188 -8.08 -9.50 4.26
C VAL A 188 -8.85 -8.50 5.11
N ASN A 189 -8.71 -7.19 4.84
CA ASN A 189 -9.40 -6.16 5.60
C ASN A 189 -10.92 -6.22 5.42
N GLN A 190 -11.39 -6.55 4.20
CA GLN A 190 -12.81 -6.74 3.93
C GLN A 190 -13.36 -7.95 4.69
N PHE A 191 -12.62 -9.04 4.71
CA PHE A 191 -13.01 -10.24 5.45
C PHE A 191 -13.09 -9.98 6.96
N CYS A 192 -12.11 -9.28 7.55
CA CYS A 192 -12.19 -8.86 8.95
C CYS A 192 -13.43 -8.02 9.22
N TRP A 193 -13.75 -7.06 8.34
CA TRP A 193 -14.94 -6.22 8.49
C TRP A 193 -16.23 -7.05 8.41
N HIS A 194 -16.37 -7.94 7.41
CA HIS A 194 -17.54 -8.79 7.27
C HIS A 194 -17.70 -9.71 8.47
N ALA A 195 -16.62 -10.34 8.93
CA ALA A 195 -16.65 -11.23 10.08
C ALA A 195 -17.11 -10.53 11.36
N VAL A 196 -16.53 -9.37 11.68
CA VAL A 196 -16.92 -8.57 12.86
C VAL A 196 -18.35 -8.04 12.74
N ALA A 197 -18.78 -7.72 11.53
CA ALA A 197 -20.14 -7.27 11.24
C ALA A 197 -21.17 -8.42 11.20
N GLY A 198 -20.79 -9.66 11.47
CA GLY A 198 -21.69 -10.82 11.42
C GLY A 198 -22.24 -11.09 10.02
N ARG A 199 -21.47 -10.75 8.97
CA ARG A 199 -21.82 -11.00 7.57
C ARG A 199 -21.07 -12.22 7.06
N PRO A 200 -21.70 -13.08 6.24
CA PRO A 200 -21.00 -14.18 5.60
C PRO A 200 -19.82 -13.68 4.75
N LEU A 201 -18.73 -14.45 4.74
CA LEU A 201 -17.65 -14.24 3.79
C LEU A 201 -17.98 -14.91 2.48
N GLU A 202 -18.00 -14.16 1.39
CA GLU A 202 -18.04 -14.72 0.05
C GLU A 202 -16.61 -14.98 -0.44
N VAL A 203 -16.25 -16.25 -0.54
CA VAL A 203 -14.94 -16.70 -1.01
C VAL A 203 -15.10 -17.33 -2.39
N TRP A 204 -14.38 -16.84 -3.38
CA TRP A 204 -14.37 -17.46 -4.69
C TRP A 204 -13.71 -18.83 -4.61
N GLN A 205 -14.47 -19.88 -4.91
CA GLN A 205 -14.01 -21.27 -4.80
C GLN A 205 -12.68 -21.50 -5.54
N THR A 206 -12.56 -20.94 -6.74
CA THR A 206 -11.35 -21.05 -7.57
C THR A 206 -10.15 -20.26 -7.02
N ALA A 207 -10.38 -19.25 -6.19
CA ALA A 207 -9.31 -18.44 -5.58
C ALA A 207 -8.84 -18.99 -4.23
N SER A 208 -9.58 -19.91 -3.61
CA SER A 208 -9.32 -20.41 -2.26
C SER A 208 -7.89 -20.91 -2.07
N HIS A 209 -7.36 -21.67 -3.03
CA HIS A 209 -6.02 -22.25 -2.98
C HIS A 209 -4.96 -21.47 -3.76
N GLN A 210 -5.30 -20.29 -4.28
CA GLN A 210 -4.35 -19.46 -5.00
C GLN A 210 -3.45 -18.68 -4.03
N PHE A 211 -2.14 -18.77 -4.23
CA PHE A 211 -1.17 -17.98 -3.48
C PHE A 211 -1.18 -16.52 -3.91
N ARG A 212 -1.01 -15.65 -2.93
CA ARG A 212 -0.84 -14.20 -3.07
C ARG A 212 0.25 -13.72 -2.14
N PRO A 213 1.07 -12.75 -2.57
CA PRO A 213 1.94 -12.05 -1.65
C PRO A 213 1.13 -11.08 -0.77
N TYR A 214 1.22 -11.25 0.54
CA TYR A 214 0.63 -10.37 1.53
C TYR A 214 1.70 -9.60 2.28
N LEU A 215 1.38 -8.38 2.65
CA LEU A 215 2.27 -7.49 3.38
C LEU A 215 1.55 -6.90 4.59
N ASP A 216 2.02 -7.24 5.78
CA ASP A 216 1.56 -6.61 7.01
C ASP A 216 1.87 -5.11 6.97
N LEU A 217 0.91 -4.28 7.36
CA LEU A 217 1.06 -2.83 7.34
C LEU A 217 2.22 -2.34 8.22
N SER A 218 2.51 -3.05 9.32
CA SER A 218 3.67 -2.71 10.17
C SER A 218 4.98 -2.95 9.44
N ASP A 219 5.12 -4.08 8.72
CA ASP A 219 6.29 -4.33 7.89
C ASP A 219 6.39 -3.34 6.72
N ALA A 220 5.27 -2.97 6.08
CA ALA A 220 5.25 -1.98 5.02
C ALA A 220 5.83 -0.64 5.47
N VAL A 221 5.38 -0.15 6.62
CA VAL A 221 5.82 1.13 7.17
C VAL A 221 7.26 1.06 7.67
N ARG A 222 7.65 -0.03 8.36
CA ARG A 222 9.03 -0.27 8.79
C ARG A 222 9.99 -0.35 7.60
N ALA A 223 9.57 -0.99 6.50
CA ALA A 223 10.38 -1.08 5.28
C ALA A 223 10.62 0.30 4.66
N MET A 224 9.59 1.17 4.59
CA MET A 224 9.76 2.54 4.11
C MET A 224 10.71 3.35 5.01
N ILE A 225 10.52 3.29 6.34
CA ILE A 225 11.39 3.95 7.31
C ILE A 225 12.83 3.45 7.19
N PHE A 226 13.02 2.14 7.00
CA PHE A 226 14.33 1.53 6.80
C PHE A 226 15.03 2.10 5.56
N MET A 227 14.32 2.22 4.42
CA MET A 227 14.85 2.81 3.19
C MET A 227 15.21 4.28 3.39
N LEU A 228 14.37 5.05 4.07
CA LEU A 228 14.64 6.46 4.38
C LEU A 228 15.86 6.62 5.28
N ARG A 229 16.03 5.79 6.33
CA ARG A 229 17.19 5.82 7.23
C ARG A 229 18.52 5.53 6.53
N ARG A 230 18.48 4.74 5.49
CA ARG A 230 19.67 4.38 4.70
C ARG A 230 19.90 5.31 3.52
N GLU A 231 19.00 6.26 3.29
CA GLU A 231 18.98 7.08 2.07
C GLU A 231 19.09 6.23 0.80
N GLN A 232 18.38 5.08 0.82
CA GLN A 232 18.48 4.05 -0.21
C GLN A 232 17.70 4.48 -1.46
N PHE A 233 18.27 5.40 -2.24
CA PHE A 233 17.72 5.91 -3.50
C PHE A 233 18.60 5.50 -4.67
N ASP A 234 18.76 4.18 -4.85
CA ASP A 234 19.71 3.53 -5.75
C ASP A 234 19.13 3.18 -7.14
N ALA A 235 17.95 3.69 -7.45
CA ALA A 235 17.20 3.45 -8.69
C ALA A 235 16.81 1.97 -8.90
N ARG A 236 16.83 1.15 -7.84
CA ARG A 236 16.48 -0.27 -7.88
C ARG A 236 15.03 -0.52 -7.48
N VAL A 237 14.61 -1.75 -7.81
CA VAL A 237 13.33 -2.32 -7.38
C VAL A 237 13.58 -3.32 -6.27
N TYR A 238 12.72 -3.32 -5.27
CA TYR A 238 12.71 -4.27 -4.16
C TYR A 238 11.31 -4.82 -3.94
N ASN A 239 11.18 -6.15 -3.85
CA ASN A 239 9.96 -6.78 -3.43
C ASN A 239 9.80 -6.68 -1.91
N VAL A 240 8.64 -6.22 -1.47
CA VAL A 240 8.32 -6.04 -0.06
C VAL A 240 7.03 -6.78 0.24
N LEU A 241 7.14 -7.91 0.93
CA LEU A 241 6.02 -8.75 1.36
C LEU A 241 6.40 -9.47 2.65
N THR A 242 5.42 -9.71 3.51
CA THR A 242 5.59 -10.48 4.74
C THR A 242 5.59 -11.98 4.44
N LEU A 243 4.64 -12.43 3.61
CA LEU A 243 4.48 -13.85 3.29
C LEU A 243 3.70 -14.05 1.98
N ASN A 244 3.86 -15.25 1.41
CA ASN A 244 2.93 -15.77 0.39
C ASN A 244 1.93 -16.69 1.10
N ALA A 245 0.63 -16.45 0.95
CA ALA A 245 -0.41 -17.25 1.56
C ALA A 245 -1.58 -17.46 0.61
N THR A 246 -2.43 -18.45 0.90
CA THR A 246 -3.69 -18.68 0.19
C THR A 246 -4.84 -17.94 0.87
N VAL A 247 -5.92 -17.73 0.13
CA VAL A 247 -7.15 -17.16 0.71
C VAL A 247 -7.73 -18.12 1.77
N ALA A 248 -7.61 -19.44 1.57
CA ALA A 248 -8.01 -20.43 2.57
C ALA A 248 -7.27 -20.23 3.91
N HIS A 249 -5.96 -20.00 3.87
CA HIS A 249 -5.18 -19.72 5.08
C HIS A 249 -5.62 -18.42 5.77
N VAL A 250 -5.91 -17.36 5.00
CA VAL A 250 -6.48 -16.12 5.56
C VAL A 250 -7.80 -16.37 6.29
N VAL A 251 -8.69 -17.18 5.71
CA VAL A 251 -9.98 -17.56 6.31
C VAL A 251 -9.77 -18.40 7.57
N GLU A 252 -8.86 -19.36 7.54
CA GLU A 252 -8.50 -20.19 8.70
C GLU A 252 -8.03 -19.34 9.89
N VAL A 253 -7.09 -18.41 9.65
CA VAL A 253 -6.59 -17.50 10.69
C VAL A 253 -7.71 -16.61 11.22
N LEU A 254 -8.56 -16.07 10.35
CA LEU A 254 -9.68 -15.23 10.77
C LEU A 254 -10.71 -16.00 11.62
N SER A 255 -10.97 -17.27 11.29
CA SER A 255 -11.90 -18.13 12.04
C SER A 255 -11.45 -18.35 13.50
N ALA A 256 -10.15 -18.29 13.78
CA ALA A 256 -9.64 -18.38 15.15
C ALA A 256 -10.01 -17.13 16.01
N PHE A 257 -10.25 -15.98 15.39
CA PHE A 257 -10.64 -14.75 16.08
C PHE A 257 -12.15 -14.53 16.09
N VAL A 258 -12.88 -15.13 15.15
CA VAL A 258 -14.35 -15.03 15.02
C VAL A 258 -14.94 -16.44 14.85
N PRO A 259 -15.22 -17.16 15.96
CA PRO A 259 -15.62 -18.57 15.91
C PRO A 259 -16.90 -18.86 15.12
N ASP A 260 -17.86 -17.91 15.11
CA ASP A 260 -19.14 -18.05 14.42
C ASP A 260 -19.08 -17.54 12.95
N LEU A 261 -17.91 -17.55 12.33
CA LEU A 261 -17.69 -17.06 10.99
C LEU A 261 -18.40 -17.93 9.96
N GLU A 262 -19.38 -17.37 9.27
CA GLU A 262 -20.04 -18.01 8.12
C GLU A 262 -19.20 -17.78 6.86
N VAL A 263 -18.86 -18.85 6.14
CA VAL A 263 -18.12 -18.79 4.87
C VAL A 263 -18.94 -19.43 3.76
N THR A 264 -19.21 -18.64 2.71
CA THR A 264 -19.93 -19.12 1.52
C THR A 264 -18.95 -19.16 0.35
N TYR A 265 -18.78 -20.33 -0.26
CA TYR A 265 -17.99 -20.48 -1.47
C TYR A 265 -18.85 -20.20 -2.69
N VAL A 266 -18.44 -19.22 -3.50
CA VAL A 266 -19.18 -18.78 -4.68
C VAL A 266 -18.35 -18.98 -5.94
N GLU A 267 -19.03 -19.31 -7.06
CA GLU A 267 -18.38 -19.31 -8.36
C GLU A 267 -18.19 -17.87 -8.86
N SER A 268 -17.01 -17.56 -9.36
CA SER A 268 -16.75 -16.26 -9.98
C SER A 268 -16.69 -16.40 -11.49
N PRO A 269 -17.48 -15.59 -12.25
CA PRO A 269 -17.37 -15.56 -13.70
C PRO A 269 -16.06 -14.94 -14.19
N LEU A 270 -15.36 -14.20 -13.33
CA LEU A 270 -14.05 -13.61 -13.62
C LEU A 270 -12.95 -14.55 -13.12
N MET A 271 -12.70 -15.60 -13.88
CA MET A 271 -11.65 -16.58 -13.66
C MET A 271 -10.25 -15.98 -13.90
N ASN A 272 -9.76 -15.20 -12.97
CA ASN A 272 -8.35 -14.85 -12.96
C ASN A 272 -7.59 -15.94 -12.18
N ARG A 273 -6.86 -16.78 -12.89
CA ARG A 273 -5.79 -17.60 -12.29
C ARG A 273 -4.69 -16.63 -11.86
N LEU A 274 -4.79 -16.15 -10.62
CA LEU A 274 -3.87 -15.11 -10.11
C LEU A 274 -2.93 -15.69 -9.04
N SER A 275 -2.66 -17.00 -9.11
CA SER A 275 -1.74 -17.63 -8.16
C SER A 275 -0.30 -17.31 -8.55
N TYR A 276 0.42 -16.66 -7.66
CA TYR A 276 1.85 -16.42 -7.81
C TYR A 276 2.49 -16.19 -6.44
N CYS A 277 3.76 -16.57 -6.34
CA CYS A 277 4.60 -16.32 -5.19
C CYS A 277 5.71 -15.32 -5.56
N VAL A 278 6.09 -14.52 -4.61
CA VAL A 278 7.14 -13.50 -4.77
C VAL A 278 8.21 -13.72 -3.72
N ASP A 279 9.47 -13.59 -4.11
CA ASP A 279 10.62 -13.61 -3.22
C ASP A 279 10.97 -12.18 -2.77
N ASN A 280 11.35 -12.01 -1.50
CA ASN A 280 11.76 -10.74 -0.90
C ASN A 280 13.23 -10.75 -0.43
N GLN A 281 14.00 -11.74 -0.88
CA GLN A 281 15.36 -11.96 -0.39
C GLN A 281 16.28 -10.75 -0.64
N ARG A 282 16.13 -10.07 -1.79
CA ARG A 282 16.90 -8.85 -2.10
C ARG A 282 16.71 -7.76 -1.05
N PHE A 283 15.48 -7.58 -0.55
CA PHE A 283 15.21 -6.61 0.52
C PHE A 283 15.78 -7.07 1.85
N SER A 284 15.64 -8.36 2.18
CA SER A 284 16.20 -8.95 3.40
C SER A 284 17.74 -8.89 3.44
N GLN A 285 18.40 -9.01 2.29
CA GLN A 285 19.87 -8.88 2.17
C GLN A 285 20.38 -7.46 2.51
N LEU A 286 19.52 -6.45 2.49
CA LEU A 286 19.86 -5.13 3.03
C LEU A 286 19.94 -5.11 4.57
N GLY A 287 19.56 -6.20 5.25
CA GLY A 287 19.51 -6.31 6.70
C GLY A 287 18.14 -5.98 7.30
N PHE A 288 17.06 -6.02 6.49
CA PHE A 288 15.69 -5.85 6.99
C PHE A 288 15.09 -7.20 7.36
N GLU A 289 14.45 -7.25 8.54
CA GLU A 289 13.72 -8.43 9.01
C GLU A 289 12.21 -8.17 9.00
N PHE A 290 11.49 -9.01 8.25
CA PHE A 290 10.03 -9.02 8.28
C PHE A 290 9.57 -9.69 9.58
N SER A 291 8.70 -9.05 10.33
CA SER A 291 8.22 -9.54 11.63
C SER A 291 6.69 -9.54 11.73
N GLY A 292 6.00 -9.16 10.67
CA GLY A 292 4.54 -9.24 10.55
C GLY A 292 4.05 -10.70 10.46
N SER A 293 2.76 -10.91 10.70
CA SER A 293 2.09 -12.19 10.44
C SER A 293 0.60 -11.99 10.18
N LEU A 294 -0.05 -12.97 9.55
CA LEU A 294 -1.50 -12.93 9.35
C LEU A 294 -2.24 -12.90 10.69
N GLU A 295 -1.80 -13.69 11.67
CA GLU A 295 -2.42 -13.79 12.98
C GLU A 295 -2.44 -12.44 13.68
N ARG A 296 -1.30 -11.75 13.71
CA ARG A 296 -1.22 -10.43 14.35
C ARG A 296 -2.01 -9.39 13.58
N GLY A 297 -1.80 -9.26 12.26
CA GLY A 297 -2.47 -8.23 11.48
C GLY A 297 -3.99 -8.41 11.41
N ILE A 298 -4.48 -9.66 11.36
CA ILE A 298 -5.91 -9.99 11.44
C ILE A 298 -6.42 -9.76 12.85
N GLY A 299 -5.73 -10.27 13.89
CA GLY A 299 -6.11 -10.10 15.29
C GLY A 299 -6.24 -8.63 15.68
N ASP A 300 -5.23 -7.80 15.36
CA ASP A 300 -5.25 -6.37 15.61
C ASP A 300 -6.40 -5.67 14.86
N THR A 301 -6.68 -6.10 13.63
CA THR A 301 -7.79 -5.55 12.83
C THR A 301 -9.13 -5.92 13.45
N VAL A 302 -9.34 -7.16 13.83
CA VAL A 302 -10.56 -7.62 14.51
C VAL A 302 -10.72 -6.86 15.82
N ALA A 303 -9.68 -6.75 16.66
CA ALA A 303 -9.69 -6.03 17.92
C ALA A 303 -10.09 -4.55 17.74
N MET A 304 -9.51 -3.87 16.74
CA MET A 304 -9.87 -2.49 16.41
C MET A 304 -11.34 -2.35 16.02
N LEU A 305 -11.89 -3.30 15.26
CA LEU A 305 -13.25 -3.25 14.76
C LEU A 305 -14.30 -3.68 15.80
N THR A 306 -13.94 -4.53 16.76
CA THR A 306 -14.84 -5.01 17.81
C THR A 306 -15.04 -4.03 18.98
N GLY A 307 -14.31 -2.94 19.03
CA GLY A 307 -14.43 -1.90 20.06
C GLY A 307 -15.84 -1.24 20.13
N SER A 308 -16.65 -1.43 19.09
CA SER A 308 -18.07 -1.08 19.08
C SER A 308 -18.90 -2.30 18.68
N ARG A 309 -19.85 -2.74 19.53
CA ARG A 309 -20.81 -3.79 19.15
C ARG A 309 -21.71 -3.27 18.03
N THR A 310 -21.56 -3.83 16.82
CA THR A 310 -22.45 -3.51 15.70
C THR A 310 -23.68 -4.42 15.77
N ARG A 311 -24.87 -3.82 15.93
CA ARG A 311 -26.16 -4.53 15.84
C ARG A 311 -26.79 -4.19 14.48
N HIS A 312 -26.96 -5.19 13.61
CA HIS A 312 -27.68 -4.98 12.35
C HIS A 312 -29.20 -5.02 12.58
N SER A 313 -29.88 -3.97 12.15
CA SER A 313 -31.35 -3.87 12.17
C SER A 313 -31.99 -4.23 10.81
N PHE A 314 -31.23 -4.84 9.90
CA PHE A 314 -31.77 -5.24 8.61
C PHE A 314 -32.46 -6.60 8.78
N ASP A 315 -33.77 -6.64 8.53
CA ASP A 315 -34.48 -7.89 8.32
C ASP A 315 -33.84 -8.67 7.18
N ARG A 316 -33.48 -9.91 7.46
CA ARG A 316 -33.12 -10.88 6.40
C ARG A 316 -34.41 -11.15 5.62
N ARG A 317 -34.62 -10.47 4.47
CA ARG A 317 -35.56 -10.86 3.45
C ARG A 317 -34.86 -11.65 2.37
#